data_ebef7d1d319c2e9cd99fff8fa2f4e76a
#
_entry.id   ebef7d1d319c2e9cd99fff8fa2f4e76a
#
_cell.length_a   1.000
_cell.length_b   1.000
_cell.length_c   1.000
_cell.angle_alpha   90.00
_cell.angle_beta   90.00
_cell.angle_gamma   90.00
#
_symmetry.space_group_name_H-M   'P 1'
#
loop_
_entity.id
_entity.type
_entity.pdbx_description
1 polymer ?
#
loop_
_entity_poly.entity_id
_entity_poly.type
_entity_poly.pdbx_seq_one_letter_code
_entity_poly.pdbx_strand_id
1 'polypeptide(L)'
;MSPSDARQVAADYVSVEAEGSFAAIYGAESPFTKKRSVISIMAAHPSDFASVDRALADSGKVEHMFGSVVTLRNNEVASYNVGSHYYVGKLPVWQLVWYHFSNHPVIVACFAALLVVIVTIVLWRVLRQVASRRLEKTEEEE
;
A
#
# COMPACT_ATOMS: atom_id res chain seq x y z
N MET A 1 -23.37 -7.77 -8.30
CA MET A 1 -22.41 -6.70 -7.97
C MET A 1 -21.22 -6.87 -8.91
N SER A 2 -20.90 -5.89 -9.74
CA SER A 2 -19.83 -5.99 -10.73
C SER A 2 -18.46 -5.85 -10.04
N PRO A 3 -17.40 -6.55 -10.47
CA PRO A 3 -16.06 -6.41 -9.91
C PRO A 3 -15.49 -4.99 -9.98
N SER A 4 -16.04 -4.14 -10.86
CA SER A 4 -15.66 -2.74 -11.00
C SER A 4 -16.11 -1.85 -9.84
N ASP A 5 -17.19 -2.21 -9.15
CA ASP A 5 -17.75 -1.37 -8.09
C ASP A 5 -16.98 -1.49 -6.77
N ALA A 6 -16.29 -2.61 -6.55
CA ALA A 6 -15.47 -2.82 -5.36
C ALA A 6 -14.17 -2.00 -5.35
N ARG A 7 -13.78 -1.43 -6.47
CA ARG A 7 -12.50 -0.70 -6.63
C ARG A 7 -12.59 0.77 -6.26
N GLN A 8 -13.78 1.32 -6.08
CA GLN A 8 -13.99 2.76 -5.92
C GLN A 8 -14.24 3.25 -4.50
N VAL A 9 -14.45 2.37 -3.55
CA VAL A 9 -14.71 2.78 -2.16
C VAL A 9 -13.62 2.15 -1.29
N ALA A 10 -12.71 2.97 -0.77
CA ALA A 10 -11.93 2.63 0.40
C ALA A 10 -12.92 2.56 1.57
N ALA A 11 -13.71 1.50 1.60
CA ALA A 11 -14.66 1.27 2.66
C ALA A 11 -13.91 0.74 3.86
N ASP A 12 -14.09 1.37 5.02
CA ASP A 12 -13.56 0.86 6.28
C ASP A 12 -14.16 -0.49 6.65
N TYR A 13 -15.21 -0.92 5.97
CA TYR A 13 -15.87 -2.22 6.16
C TYR A 13 -16.43 -2.78 4.86
N VAL A 14 -16.48 -4.10 4.76
CA VAL A 14 -17.22 -4.84 3.72
C VAL A 14 -18.35 -5.60 4.38
N SER A 15 -19.57 -5.41 3.88
CA SER A 15 -20.70 -6.26 4.18
C SER A 15 -20.94 -7.19 3.00
N VAL A 16 -20.91 -8.49 3.23
CA VAL A 16 -21.21 -9.50 2.22
C VAL A 16 -22.49 -10.22 2.61
N GLU A 17 -23.53 -10.01 1.82
CA GLU A 17 -24.77 -10.78 1.93
C GLU A 17 -24.75 -11.85 0.84
N ALA A 18 -24.84 -13.11 1.25
CA ALA A 18 -24.83 -14.23 0.32
C ALA A 18 -25.99 -15.20 0.64
N GLU A 19 -26.77 -15.51 -0.38
CA GLU A 19 -27.72 -16.61 -0.34
C GLU A 19 -27.07 -17.86 -0.93
N GLY A 20 -27.16 -19.00 -0.22
CA GLY A 20 -26.61 -20.29 -0.63
C GLY A 20 -25.17 -20.53 -0.17
N SER A 21 -24.45 -21.42 -0.88
CA SER A 21 -23.07 -21.81 -0.55
C SER A 21 -22.11 -20.63 -0.70
N PHE A 22 -21.43 -20.32 0.40
CA PHE A 22 -20.53 -19.18 0.49
C PHE A 22 -19.42 -19.44 1.51
N ALA A 23 -18.19 -19.09 1.16
CA ALA A 23 -17.08 -19.03 2.09
C ALA A 23 -16.26 -17.76 1.87
N ALA A 24 -15.59 -17.28 2.91
CA ALA A 24 -14.71 -16.14 2.83
C ALA A 24 -13.45 -16.36 3.67
N ILE A 25 -12.33 -15.84 3.17
CA ILE A 25 -11.07 -15.72 3.88
C ILE A 25 -10.84 -14.22 4.12
N TYR A 26 -10.65 -13.84 5.36
CA TYR A 26 -10.45 -12.46 5.77
C TYR A 26 -9.15 -12.33 6.55
N GLY A 27 -8.30 -11.40 6.12
CA GLY A 27 -7.05 -11.05 6.78
C GLY A 27 -7.09 -9.64 7.37
N ALA A 28 -6.76 -9.52 8.66
CA ALA A 28 -6.69 -8.23 9.35
C ALA A 28 -5.49 -8.14 10.29
N GLU A 29 -5.17 -6.92 10.74
CA GLU A 29 -4.22 -6.75 11.83
C GLU A 29 -4.79 -7.35 13.11
N SER A 30 -3.97 -8.04 13.88
CA SER A 30 -4.39 -8.66 15.13
C SER A 30 -4.81 -7.60 16.16
N PRO A 31 -6.01 -7.68 16.74
CA PRO A 31 -6.45 -6.78 17.80
C PRO A 31 -5.67 -6.98 19.11
N PHE A 32 -5.03 -8.15 19.26
CA PHE A 32 -4.31 -8.49 20.50
C PHE A 32 -2.83 -8.11 20.44
N THR A 33 -2.21 -8.12 19.25
CA THR A 33 -0.78 -7.87 19.12
C THR A 33 -0.52 -7.12 17.82
N LYS A 34 -0.03 -5.89 17.93
CA LYS A 34 0.37 -5.06 16.79
C LYS A 34 1.42 -5.76 15.92
N LYS A 35 1.40 -5.49 14.62
CA LYS A 35 2.35 -6.03 13.61
C LYS A 35 2.22 -7.54 13.38
N ARG A 36 1.07 -8.11 13.69
CA ARG A 36 0.70 -9.49 13.36
C ARG A 36 -0.62 -9.51 12.62
N SER A 37 -0.77 -10.46 11.70
CA SER A 37 -2.04 -10.70 11.01
C SER A 37 -2.82 -11.82 11.70
N VAL A 38 -4.13 -11.67 11.66
CA VAL A 38 -5.08 -12.75 11.92
C VAL A 38 -5.76 -13.08 10.60
N ILE A 39 -5.83 -14.35 10.28
CA ILE A 39 -6.59 -14.86 9.15
C ILE A 39 -7.80 -15.59 9.71
N SER A 40 -8.98 -15.16 9.28
CA SER A 40 -10.25 -15.80 9.63
C SER A 40 -10.84 -16.45 8.38
N ILE A 41 -11.32 -17.66 8.52
CA ILE A 41 -12.06 -18.39 7.49
C ILE A 41 -13.49 -18.51 7.96
N MET A 42 -14.42 -18.02 7.17
CA MET A 42 -15.85 -18.05 7.45
C MET A 42 -16.56 -18.84 6.36
N ALA A 43 -17.59 -19.58 6.72
CA ALA A 43 -18.42 -20.32 5.80
C ALA A 43 -19.89 -20.24 6.23
N ALA A 44 -20.80 -20.17 5.26
CA ALA A 44 -22.24 -20.15 5.54
C ALA A 44 -22.70 -21.49 6.12
N HIS A 45 -22.15 -22.60 5.64
CA HIS A 45 -22.43 -23.95 6.11
C HIS A 45 -21.11 -24.71 6.31
N PRO A 46 -21.06 -25.71 7.22
CA PRO A 46 -19.87 -26.53 7.44
C PRO A 46 -19.34 -27.21 6.16
N SER A 47 -20.22 -27.56 5.22
CA SER A 47 -19.87 -28.14 3.92
C SER A 47 -19.05 -27.20 3.04
N ASP A 48 -19.17 -25.87 3.24
CA ASP A 48 -18.54 -24.86 2.40
C ASP A 48 -17.05 -24.73 2.71
N PHE A 49 -16.56 -25.20 3.86
CA PHE A 49 -15.12 -25.30 4.13
C PHE A 49 -14.40 -26.20 3.12
N ALA A 50 -15.06 -27.21 2.57
CA ALA A 50 -14.49 -28.05 1.53
C ALA A 50 -14.23 -27.25 0.22
N SER A 51 -14.96 -26.17 -0.01
CA SER A 51 -14.70 -25.29 -1.15
C SER A 51 -13.44 -24.43 -0.94
N VAL A 52 -13.16 -24.02 0.30
CA VAL A 52 -11.92 -23.32 0.66
C VAL A 52 -10.71 -24.23 0.45
N ASP A 53 -10.79 -25.46 0.95
CA ASP A 53 -9.71 -26.45 0.81
C ASP A 53 -9.39 -26.72 -0.67
N ARG A 54 -10.40 -26.96 -1.49
CA ARG A 54 -10.23 -27.12 -2.94
C ARG A 54 -9.68 -25.89 -3.64
N ALA A 55 -10.08 -24.70 -3.22
CA ALA A 55 -9.59 -23.46 -3.82
C ALA A 55 -8.13 -23.18 -3.46
N LEU A 56 -7.72 -23.53 -2.25
CA LEU A 56 -6.31 -23.39 -1.81
C LEU A 56 -5.40 -24.46 -2.43
N ALA A 57 -5.94 -25.62 -2.81
CA ALA A 57 -5.21 -26.67 -3.52
C ALA A 57 -5.03 -26.37 -5.03
N ASP A 58 -5.82 -25.44 -5.57
CA ASP A 58 -5.79 -25.06 -7.00
C ASP A 58 -4.91 -23.83 -7.19
N SER A 59 -3.71 -24.02 -7.77
CA SER A 59 -2.75 -22.93 -8.01
C SER A 59 -3.33 -21.81 -8.88
N GLY A 60 -4.16 -22.13 -9.87
CA GLY A 60 -4.82 -21.13 -10.70
C GLY A 60 -5.77 -20.23 -9.93
N LYS A 61 -6.45 -20.76 -8.90
CA LYS A 61 -7.30 -19.96 -8.03
C LYS A 61 -6.51 -19.16 -7.02
N VAL A 62 -5.42 -19.71 -6.49
CA VAL A 62 -4.55 -19.03 -5.54
C VAL A 62 -3.93 -17.77 -6.15
N GLU A 63 -3.59 -17.76 -7.44
CA GLU A 63 -3.10 -16.59 -8.16
C GLU A 63 -4.11 -15.42 -8.15
N HIS A 64 -5.41 -15.72 -8.06
CA HIS A 64 -6.46 -14.72 -7.97
C HIS A 64 -6.83 -14.33 -6.53
N MET A 65 -6.19 -14.93 -5.52
CA MET A 65 -6.39 -14.60 -4.12
C MET A 65 -5.41 -13.51 -3.70
N PHE A 66 -5.90 -12.29 -3.54
CA PHE A 66 -5.12 -11.14 -3.10
C PHE A 66 -5.94 -10.21 -2.18
N GLY A 67 -5.27 -9.24 -1.57
CA GLY A 67 -5.95 -8.27 -0.70
C GLY A 67 -6.29 -8.81 0.67
N SER A 68 -7.24 -8.17 1.32
CA SER A 68 -7.64 -8.46 2.71
C SER A 68 -8.88 -9.36 2.82
N VAL A 69 -9.68 -9.47 1.77
CA VAL A 69 -10.88 -10.31 1.74
C VAL A 69 -10.92 -11.11 0.44
N VAL A 70 -11.07 -12.41 0.58
CA VAL A 70 -11.29 -13.34 -0.53
C VAL A 70 -12.62 -14.02 -0.32
N THR A 71 -13.49 -13.99 -1.31
CA THR A 71 -14.78 -14.65 -1.28
C THR A 71 -14.81 -15.79 -2.28
N LEU A 72 -15.41 -16.89 -1.86
CA LEU A 72 -15.59 -18.09 -2.67
C LEU A 72 -17.08 -18.38 -2.80
N ARG A 73 -17.57 -18.36 -4.03
CA ARG A 73 -18.96 -18.68 -4.35
C ARG A 73 -19.01 -19.46 -5.66
N ASN A 74 -19.77 -20.55 -5.68
CA ASN A 74 -19.98 -21.35 -6.89
C ASN A 74 -18.68 -21.73 -7.62
N ASN A 75 -17.61 -22.05 -6.88
CA ASN A 75 -16.29 -22.37 -7.40
C ASN A 75 -15.52 -21.17 -8.02
N GLU A 76 -16.05 -19.96 -7.93
CA GLU A 76 -15.38 -18.72 -8.32
C GLU A 76 -14.71 -18.04 -7.13
N VAL A 77 -13.60 -17.36 -7.40
CA VAL A 77 -12.81 -16.58 -6.43
C VAL A 77 -12.94 -15.11 -6.78
N ALA A 78 -13.34 -14.31 -5.81
CA ALA A 78 -13.28 -12.86 -5.92
C ALA A 78 -12.49 -12.28 -4.75
N SER A 79 -11.59 -11.35 -5.04
CA SER A 79 -10.65 -10.77 -4.09
C SER A 79 -10.82 -9.26 -3.98
N TYR A 80 -10.76 -8.76 -2.75
CA TYR A 80 -10.98 -7.35 -2.45
C TYR A 80 -9.90 -6.84 -1.51
N ASN A 81 -9.49 -5.60 -1.73
CA ASN A 81 -8.59 -4.90 -0.82
C ASN A 81 -9.40 -3.89 -0.01
N VAL A 82 -9.58 -4.17 1.27
CA VAL A 82 -10.46 -3.41 2.17
C VAL A 82 -9.74 -3.10 3.46
N GLY A 83 -10.01 -1.91 4.00
CA GLY A 83 -9.43 -1.44 5.26
C GLY A 83 -8.06 -0.78 5.11
N SER A 84 -7.51 -0.36 6.23
CA SER A 84 -6.21 0.32 6.29
C SER A 84 -5.06 -0.65 6.06
N HIS A 85 -4.04 -0.16 5.35
CA HIS A 85 -2.80 -0.92 5.19
C HIS A 85 -2.00 -0.93 6.49
N TYR A 86 -1.50 -2.08 6.87
CA TYR A 86 -0.62 -2.26 8.01
C TYR A 86 0.60 -3.11 7.63
N TYR A 87 1.67 -2.99 8.38
CA TYR A 87 2.87 -3.78 8.14
C TYR A 87 3.03 -4.88 9.20
N VAL A 88 3.58 -6.02 8.79
CA VAL A 88 3.77 -7.20 9.62
C VAL A 88 5.25 -7.41 9.88
N GLY A 89 5.60 -7.77 11.10
CA GLY A 89 6.97 -8.09 11.50
C GLY A 89 7.85 -6.87 11.79
N LYS A 90 9.17 -7.07 11.73
CA LYS A 90 10.18 -6.03 11.93
C LYS A 90 10.70 -5.56 10.58
N LEU A 91 10.26 -4.40 10.12
CA LEU A 91 10.83 -3.79 8.93
C LEU A 91 12.15 -3.09 9.26
N PRO A 92 13.17 -3.18 8.41
CA PRO A 92 14.35 -2.34 8.51
C PRO A 92 13.96 -0.86 8.35
N VAL A 93 14.71 0.03 9.01
CA VAL A 93 14.37 1.45 9.15
C VAL A 93 14.10 2.13 7.80
N TRP A 94 14.85 1.80 6.77
CA TRP A 94 14.69 2.37 5.43
C TRP A 94 13.37 1.96 4.75
N GLN A 95 12.88 0.72 4.98
CA GLN A 95 11.57 0.28 4.48
C GLN A 95 10.41 0.95 5.25
N LEU A 96 10.61 1.21 6.53
CA LEU A 96 9.65 1.94 7.36
C LEU A 96 9.51 3.39 6.90
N VAL A 97 10.64 4.03 6.55
CA VAL A 97 10.64 5.36 5.94
C VAL A 97 9.91 5.34 4.60
N TRP A 98 10.23 4.38 3.72
CA TRP A 98 9.54 4.22 2.43
C TRP A 98 8.03 4.02 2.58
N TYR A 99 7.61 3.18 3.52
CA TYR A 99 6.19 2.95 3.82
C TYR A 99 5.47 4.23 4.25
N HIS A 100 6.09 5.04 5.12
CA HIS A 100 5.51 6.32 5.53
C HIS A 100 5.41 7.32 4.37
N PHE A 101 6.44 7.38 3.53
CA PHE A 101 6.44 8.23 2.34
C PHE A 101 5.37 7.81 1.32
N SER A 102 5.19 6.51 1.10
CA SER A 102 4.17 5.98 0.16
C SER A 102 2.74 6.24 0.62
N ASN A 103 2.49 6.25 1.93
CA ASN A 103 1.15 6.49 2.47
C ASN A 103 0.78 7.98 2.60
N HIS A 104 1.76 8.89 2.49
CA HIS A 104 1.52 10.33 2.65
C HIS A 104 2.09 11.13 1.48
N PRO A 105 1.42 11.15 0.30
CA PRO A 105 1.92 11.83 -0.89
C PRO A 105 2.14 13.33 -0.69
N VAL A 106 1.37 13.97 0.20
CA VAL A 106 1.54 15.38 0.55
C VAL A 106 2.89 15.64 1.23
N ILE A 107 3.34 14.75 2.13
CA ILE A 107 4.63 14.88 2.80
C ILE A 107 5.76 14.76 1.79
N VAL A 108 5.65 13.84 0.83
CA VAL A 108 6.62 13.68 -0.27
C VAL A 108 6.70 14.94 -1.11
N ALA A 109 5.57 15.52 -1.47
CA ALA A 109 5.51 16.77 -2.25
C ALA A 109 6.16 17.95 -1.51
N CYS A 110 5.87 18.10 -0.21
CA CYS A 110 6.51 19.14 0.62
C CYS A 110 8.03 18.95 0.73
N PHE A 111 8.49 17.70 0.88
CA PHE A 111 9.90 17.40 0.96
C PHE A 111 10.62 17.67 -0.36
N ALA A 112 10.01 17.32 -1.49
CA ALA A 112 10.52 17.61 -2.81
C ALA A 112 10.63 19.14 -3.07
N ALA A 113 9.60 19.89 -2.71
CA ALA A 113 9.60 21.35 -2.82
C ALA A 113 10.72 21.99 -1.99
N LEU A 114 10.91 21.52 -0.75
CA LEU A 114 11.99 22.01 0.13
C LEU A 114 13.38 21.70 -0.45
N LEU A 115 13.57 20.52 -1.02
CA LEU A 115 14.81 20.13 -1.71
C LEU A 115 15.12 21.07 -2.88
N VAL A 116 14.12 21.38 -3.71
CA VAL A 116 14.26 22.31 -4.84
C VAL A 116 14.70 23.70 -4.35
N VAL A 117 14.09 24.21 -3.28
CA VAL A 117 14.47 25.52 -2.69
C VAL A 117 15.92 25.50 -2.21
N ILE A 118 16.33 24.45 -1.49
CA ILE A 118 17.71 24.33 -1.00
C ILE A 118 18.70 24.30 -2.15
N VAL A 119 18.45 23.48 -3.18
CA VAL A 119 19.31 23.39 -4.37
C VAL A 119 19.40 24.73 -5.08
N THR A 120 18.30 25.44 -5.21
CA THR A 120 18.27 26.77 -5.83
C THR A 120 19.12 27.78 -5.06
N ILE A 121 19.02 27.80 -3.72
CA ILE A 121 19.82 28.69 -2.87
C ILE A 121 21.31 28.36 -2.97
N VAL A 122 21.67 27.07 -2.95
CA VAL A 122 23.08 26.64 -3.08
C VAL A 122 23.63 27.00 -4.43
N LEU A 123 22.92 26.75 -5.52
CA LEU A 123 23.30 27.10 -6.88
C LEU A 123 23.48 28.62 -7.01
N TRP A 124 22.54 29.41 -6.50
CA TRP A 124 22.63 30.86 -6.52
C TRP A 124 23.86 31.36 -5.78
N ARG A 125 24.17 30.81 -4.59
CA ARG A 125 25.39 31.17 -3.84
C ARG A 125 26.67 30.82 -4.59
N VAL A 126 26.75 29.63 -5.15
CA VAL A 126 27.91 29.16 -5.90
C VAL A 126 28.13 30.03 -7.13
N LEU A 127 27.08 30.31 -7.90
CA LEU A 127 27.17 31.19 -9.08
C LEU A 127 27.61 32.61 -8.72
N ARG A 128 27.08 33.15 -7.62
CA ARG A 128 27.49 34.48 -7.14
C ARG A 128 28.97 34.53 -6.73
N GLN A 129 29.47 33.48 -6.06
CA GLN A 129 30.89 33.38 -5.69
C GLN A 129 31.81 33.28 -6.94
N VAL A 130 31.38 32.49 -7.93
CA VAL A 130 32.15 32.36 -9.18
C VAL A 130 32.17 33.68 -9.96
N ALA A 131 31.03 34.37 -10.01
CA ALA A 131 30.94 35.67 -10.69
C ALA A 131 31.82 36.73 -10.02
N SER A 132 31.80 36.83 -8.67
CA SER A 132 32.66 37.80 -7.96
C SER A 132 34.15 37.52 -8.17
N ARG A 133 34.58 36.28 -8.16
CA ARG A 133 36.00 35.94 -8.42
C ARG A 133 36.43 36.22 -9.85
N ARG A 134 35.55 36.23 -10.82
CA ARG A 134 35.89 36.60 -12.21
C ARG A 134 36.02 38.09 -12.38
N LEU A 135 35.22 38.88 -11.69
CA LEU A 135 35.30 40.34 -11.73
C LEU A 135 36.59 40.85 -11.08
N GLU A 136 36.99 40.30 -9.91
CA GLU A 136 38.27 40.66 -9.28
C GLU A 136 39.50 40.41 -10.18
N LYS A 137 39.51 39.30 -10.94
CA LYS A 137 40.62 39.02 -11.87
C LYS A 137 40.69 39.97 -13.05
N THR A 138 39.58 40.54 -13.48
CA THR A 138 39.56 41.48 -14.60
C THR A 138 40.06 42.88 -14.18
N GLU A 139 39.88 43.23 -12.89
CA GLU A 139 40.40 44.51 -12.35
C GLU A 139 41.91 44.46 -12.03
N GLU A 140 42.51 43.28 -11.85
CA GLU A 140 43.97 43.15 -11.65
C GLU A 140 44.77 43.13 -12.96
N GLU A 141 44.11 42.99 -14.12
CA GLU A 141 44.75 42.96 -15.44
C GLU A 141 44.71 44.33 -16.18
N GLU A 142 44.06 45.36 -15.62
CA GLU A 142 44.05 46.74 -16.15
C GLU A 142 45.05 47.64 -15.38
#